data_e76eff9ee48db8da1acb08a1e4ed109d
#
_entry.id   e76eff9ee48db8da1acb08a1e4ed109d
#
_cell.length_a   1.000
_cell.length_b   1.000
_cell.length_c   1.000
_cell.angle_alpha   90.00
_cell.angle_beta   90.00
_cell.angle_gamma   90.00
#
_symmetry.space_group_name_H-M   'P 1'
#
loop_
_entity.id
_entity.type
_entity.pdbx_description
1 polymer ?
#
loop_
_entity_poly.entity_id
_entity_poly.type
_entity_poly.pdbx_seq_one_letter_code
_entity_poly.pdbx_strand_id
1 'polypeptide(L)'
;VTLDTENLLVETVDAIIAQAGEDATLTQLLIDFTMEKTDDDKSWDISREILETGRLVLNENNRNEIAQFEDTSIGEFVKIKEKLLQLNRDLEQETMTAAAAILEQIDSNGINPKSFSGAYFPKHLLSIQEGKFNPKNKTYHEFDDIKINKTAKDRAIIEALIPDFLSQLAAIYKIFEKINFYK
;
A
#
# COMPACT_ATOMS: atom_id res chain seq x y z
N VAL A 1 36.26 25.26 15.14
CA VAL A 1 36.14 24.06 14.30
C VAL A 1 34.65 23.94 13.94
N THR A 2 34.27 24.35 12.74
CA THR A 2 32.92 24.13 12.22
C THR A 2 32.89 22.66 11.82
N LEU A 3 32.16 21.84 12.55
CA LEU A 3 31.90 20.45 12.12
C LEU A 3 30.97 20.55 10.90
N ASP A 4 31.49 20.17 9.74
CA ASP A 4 30.69 20.01 8.55
C ASP A 4 29.94 18.68 8.64
N THR A 5 28.81 18.74 9.36
CA THR A 5 27.96 17.57 9.64
C THR A 5 27.47 16.90 8.36
N GLU A 6 27.26 17.67 7.29
CA GLU A 6 26.77 17.14 6.01
C GLU A 6 27.84 16.29 5.31
N ASN A 7 29.07 16.78 5.23
CA ASN A 7 30.17 16.01 4.64
C ASN A 7 30.48 14.75 5.47
N LEU A 8 30.44 14.85 6.80
CA LEU A 8 30.64 13.70 7.69
C LEU A 8 29.56 12.64 7.48
N LEU A 9 28.31 13.07 7.27
CA LEU A 9 27.20 12.16 6.98
C LEU A 9 27.39 11.45 5.64
N VAL A 10 27.82 12.15 4.59
CA VAL A 10 28.12 11.56 3.28
C VAL A 10 29.23 10.52 3.42
N GLU A 11 30.35 10.85 4.09
CA GLU A 11 31.43 9.90 4.35
C GLU A 11 30.98 8.67 5.12
N THR A 12 30.04 8.84 6.07
CA THR A 12 29.46 7.74 6.83
C THR A 12 28.61 6.83 5.94
N VAL A 13 27.77 7.39 5.06
CA VAL A 13 26.96 6.62 4.11
C VAL A 13 27.85 5.85 3.15
N ASP A 14 28.90 6.47 2.61
CA ASP A 14 29.86 5.82 1.74
C ASP A 14 30.58 4.66 2.47
N ALA A 15 30.94 4.86 3.73
CA ALA A 15 31.55 3.82 4.54
C ALA A 15 30.60 2.64 4.83
N ILE A 16 29.31 2.90 5.02
CA ILE A 16 28.28 1.84 5.18
C ILE A 16 28.16 1.03 3.89
N ILE A 17 28.06 1.71 2.75
CA ILE A 17 27.93 1.06 1.45
C ILE A 17 29.18 0.25 1.11
N ALA A 18 30.37 0.77 1.46
CA ALA A 18 31.65 0.08 1.24
C ALA A 18 31.80 -1.24 2.03
N GLN A 19 31.02 -1.42 3.12
CA GLN A 19 30.98 -2.67 3.87
C GLN A 19 30.16 -3.78 3.18
N ALA A 20 29.52 -3.47 2.06
CA ALA A 20 28.84 -4.48 1.26
C ALA A 20 29.88 -5.54 0.78
N GLY A 21 29.57 -6.81 1.08
CA GLY A 21 30.47 -7.94 0.82
C GLY A 21 31.30 -8.38 2.05
N GLU A 22 31.45 -7.54 3.08
CA GLU A 22 32.14 -7.88 4.33
C GLU A 22 31.17 -8.38 5.42
N ASP A 23 30.08 -7.63 5.63
CA ASP A 23 28.99 -8.04 6.52
C ASP A 23 27.85 -8.65 5.71
N ALA A 24 27.54 -9.94 5.94
CA ALA A 24 26.53 -10.67 5.18
C ALA A 24 25.11 -10.10 5.39
N THR A 25 24.78 -9.66 6.61
CA THR A 25 23.45 -9.12 6.95
C THR A 25 23.26 -7.75 6.30
N LEU A 26 24.24 -6.88 6.41
CA LEU A 26 24.21 -5.57 5.80
C LEU A 26 24.20 -5.68 4.26
N THR A 27 25.00 -6.58 3.70
CA THR A 27 25.05 -6.83 2.27
C THR A 27 23.69 -7.24 1.73
N GLN A 28 23.04 -8.20 2.38
CA GLN A 28 21.71 -8.66 1.96
C GLN A 28 20.67 -7.53 2.04
N LEU A 29 20.70 -6.73 3.11
CA LEU A 29 19.82 -5.59 3.29
C LEU A 29 19.97 -4.54 2.17
N LEU A 30 21.21 -4.22 1.82
CA LEU A 30 21.51 -3.26 0.73
C LEU A 30 21.06 -3.79 -0.64
N ILE A 31 21.26 -5.09 -0.90
CA ILE A 31 20.78 -5.76 -2.12
C ILE A 31 19.26 -5.70 -2.19
N ASP A 32 18.58 -6.13 -1.14
CA ASP A 32 17.10 -6.17 -1.09
C ASP A 32 16.51 -4.77 -1.32
N PHE A 33 17.11 -3.75 -0.69
CA PHE A 33 16.68 -2.36 -0.86
C PHE A 33 16.89 -1.84 -2.29
N THR A 34 18.04 -2.19 -2.90
CA THR A 34 18.33 -1.83 -4.30
C THR A 34 17.34 -2.51 -5.25
N MET A 35 17.03 -3.78 -5.03
CA MET A 35 16.07 -4.54 -5.84
C MET A 35 14.66 -3.94 -5.76
N GLU A 36 14.18 -3.63 -4.56
CA GLU A 36 12.88 -2.97 -4.36
C GLU A 36 12.78 -1.64 -5.11
N LYS A 37 13.84 -0.84 -5.10
CA LYS A 37 13.86 0.44 -5.83
C LYS A 37 13.85 0.25 -7.35
N THR A 38 14.53 -0.75 -7.85
CA THR A 38 14.58 -1.05 -9.29
C THR A 38 13.23 -1.51 -9.81
N ASP A 39 12.47 -2.28 -9.02
CA ASP A 39 11.11 -2.73 -9.36
C ASP A 39 10.11 -1.55 -9.46
N ASP A 40 10.39 -0.45 -8.74
CA ASP A 40 9.60 0.80 -8.79
C ASP A 40 10.02 1.77 -9.93
N ASP A 41 10.82 1.33 -10.90
CA ASP A 41 11.42 2.18 -11.96
C ASP A 41 12.25 3.36 -11.42
N LYS A 42 12.81 3.23 -10.21
CA LYS A 42 13.68 4.22 -9.59
C LYS A 42 15.14 3.90 -9.82
N SER A 43 16.01 4.90 -9.56
CA SER A 43 17.45 4.70 -9.66
C SER A 43 17.94 3.58 -8.74
N TRP A 44 18.87 2.75 -9.23
CA TRP A 44 19.57 1.74 -8.44
C TRP A 44 20.52 2.33 -7.39
N ASP A 45 20.85 3.64 -7.49
CA ASP A 45 21.66 4.35 -6.51
C ASP A 45 20.85 4.61 -5.24
N ILE A 46 21.21 3.93 -4.16
CA ILE A 46 20.56 4.00 -2.86
C ILE A 46 21.23 5.01 -1.91
N SER A 47 22.39 5.59 -2.30
CA SER A 47 23.16 6.49 -1.45
C SER A 47 22.34 7.67 -0.98
N ARG A 48 21.52 8.21 -1.88
CA ARG A 48 20.65 9.36 -1.59
C ARG A 48 19.62 9.05 -0.50
N GLU A 49 18.96 7.91 -0.56
CA GLU A 49 17.93 7.53 0.41
C GLU A 49 18.54 7.21 1.77
N ILE A 50 19.70 6.57 1.80
CA ILE A 50 20.44 6.34 3.04
C ILE A 50 20.85 7.67 3.65
N LEU A 51 21.31 8.64 2.83
CA LEU A 51 21.65 9.98 3.27
C LEU A 51 20.44 10.73 3.85
N GLU A 52 19.29 10.67 3.17
CA GLU A 52 18.03 11.28 3.64
C GLU A 52 17.59 10.67 4.99
N THR A 53 17.69 9.35 5.13
CA THR A 53 17.44 8.64 6.39
C THR A 53 18.42 9.08 7.48
N GLY A 54 19.71 9.21 7.16
CA GLY A 54 20.73 9.71 8.06
C GLY A 54 20.43 11.12 8.57
N ARG A 55 19.91 12.00 7.73
CA ARG A 55 19.46 13.35 8.14
C ARG A 55 18.31 13.29 9.15
N LEU A 56 17.37 12.33 9.00
CA LEU A 56 16.31 12.12 9.99
C LEU A 56 16.87 11.69 11.33
N VAL A 57 17.88 10.80 11.33
CA VAL A 57 18.56 10.32 12.55
C VAL A 57 19.29 11.46 13.27
N LEU A 58 19.91 12.38 12.52
CA LEU A 58 20.66 13.52 13.07
C LEU A 58 19.77 14.68 13.53
N ASN A 59 18.48 14.67 13.20
CA ASN A 59 17.56 15.73 13.58
C ASN A 59 17.24 15.64 15.09
N GLU A 60 17.58 16.69 15.83
CA GLU A 60 17.33 16.78 17.29
C GLU A 60 15.87 16.58 17.68
N ASN A 61 14.92 16.96 16.81
CA ASN A 61 13.50 16.77 17.06
C ASN A 61 13.09 15.28 17.08
N ASN A 62 13.87 14.41 16.43
CA ASN A 62 13.59 12.97 16.36
C ASN A 62 14.40 12.17 17.41
N ARG A 63 15.18 12.85 18.25
CA ARG A 63 16.13 12.19 19.15
C ARG A 63 15.48 11.21 20.12
N ASN A 64 14.33 11.57 20.67
CA ASN A 64 13.62 10.71 21.64
C ASN A 64 13.03 9.46 20.97
N GLU A 65 12.55 9.60 19.74
CA GLU A 65 12.01 8.50 18.92
C GLU A 65 13.13 7.55 18.50
N ILE A 66 14.27 8.11 18.05
CA ILE A 66 15.44 7.34 17.62
C ILE A 66 16.10 6.60 18.77
N ALA A 67 16.18 7.21 19.95
CA ALA A 67 16.75 6.56 21.14
C ALA A 67 16.02 5.26 21.53
N GLN A 68 14.76 5.09 21.16
CA GLN A 68 14.02 3.84 21.39
C GLN A 68 14.55 2.67 20.56
N PHE A 69 15.34 2.93 19.51
CA PHE A 69 15.90 1.93 18.61
C PHE A 69 17.40 1.66 18.85
N GLU A 70 18.01 2.32 19.86
CA GLU A 70 19.45 2.21 20.11
C GLU A 70 19.93 0.76 20.33
N ASP A 71 19.09 -0.06 20.97
CA ASP A 71 19.38 -1.47 21.23
C ASP A 71 18.75 -2.43 20.21
N THR A 72 18.10 -1.89 19.16
CA THR A 72 17.39 -2.69 18.17
C THR A 72 18.35 -3.19 17.09
N SER A 73 18.47 -4.48 16.93
CA SER A 73 19.32 -5.09 15.90
C SER A 73 18.71 -4.94 14.49
N ILE A 74 19.57 -4.96 13.47
CA ILE A 74 19.14 -5.00 12.06
C ILE A 74 18.14 -6.15 11.82
N GLY A 75 18.38 -7.33 12.42
CA GLY A 75 17.49 -8.48 12.30
C GLY A 75 16.09 -8.24 12.89
N GLU A 76 15.93 -7.38 13.87
CA GLU A 76 14.63 -7.01 14.40
C GLU A 76 13.88 -6.06 13.45
N PHE A 77 14.57 -5.10 12.83
CA PHE A 77 13.99 -4.27 11.77
C PHE A 77 13.53 -5.11 10.59
N VAL A 78 14.33 -6.08 10.12
CA VAL A 78 13.94 -7.00 9.04
C VAL A 78 12.66 -7.77 9.40
N LYS A 79 12.56 -8.29 10.63
CA LYS A 79 11.34 -8.98 11.11
C LYS A 79 10.12 -8.05 11.15
N ILE A 80 10.30 -6.78 11.53
CA ILE A 80 9.20 -5.78 11.49
C ILE A 80 8.76 -5.55 10.05
N LYS A 81 9.71 -5.35 9.13
CA LYS A 81 9.42 -5.20 7.70
C LYS A 81 8.63 -6.39 7.15
N GLU A 82 9.08 -7.62 7.43
CA GLU A 82 8.39 -8.84 7.01
C GLU A 82 6.94 -8.91 7.54
N LYS A 83 6.73 -8.54 8.80
CA LYS A 83 5.39 -8.48 9.39
C LYS A 83 4.50 -7.43 8.72
N LEU A 84 5.03 -6.26 8.38
CA LEU A 84 4.28 -5.22 7.68
C LEU A 84 3.91 -5.65 6.26
N LEU A 85 4.85 -6.28 5.54
CA LEU A 85 4.60 -6.84 4.22
C LEU A 85 3.53 -7.95 4.25
N GLN A 86 3.57 -8.82 5.28
CA GLN A 86 2.56 -9.87 5.45
C GLN A 86 1.19 -9.25 5.77
N LEU A 87 1.13 -8.28 6.67
CA LEU A 87 -0.10 -7.56 7.00
C LEU A 87 -0.72 -6.92 5.75
N ASN A 88 0.11 -6.32 4.91
CA ASN A 88 -0.35 -5.72 3.66
C ASN A 88 -0.96 -6.76 2.72
N ARG A 89 -0.29 -7.91 2.52
CA ARG A 89 -0.83 -9.02 1.72
C ARG A 89 -2.16 -9.55 2.26
N ASP A 90 -2.28 -9.65 3.58
CA ASP A 90 -3.50 -10.11 4.24
C ASP A 90 -4.67 -9.12 4.01
N LEU A 91 -4.40 -7.81 4.13
CA LEU A 91 -5.37 -6.75 3.84
C LEU A 91 -5.77 -6.72 2.35
N GLU A 92 -4.82 -6.90 1.45
CA GLU A 92 -5.08 -7.01 0.01
C GLU A 92 -6.00 -8.21 -0.28
N GLN A 93 -5.71 -9.37 0.30
CA GLN A 93 -6.51 -10.58 0.13
C GLN A 93 -7.93 -10.42 0.74
N GLU A 94 -8.04 -9.82 1.92
CA GLU A 94 -9.33 -9.49 2.54
C GLU A 94 -10.18 -8.62 1.62
N THR A 95 -9.56 -7.60 1.03
CA THR A 95 -10.21 -6.68 0.10
C THR A 95 -10.70 -7.37 -1.17
N MET A 96 -9.87 -8.23 -1.77
CA MET A 96 -10.23 -9.02 -2.96
C MET A 96 -11.41 -9.95 -2.66
N THR A 97 -11.39 -10.59 -1.50
CA THR A 97 -12.45 -11.49 -1.03
C THR A 97 -13.76 -10.74 -0.79
N ALA A 98 -13.69 -9.57 -0.17
CA ALA A 98 -14.87 -8.72 0.05
C ALA A 98 -15.50 -8.25 -1.26
N ALA A 99 -14.70 -7.83 -2.24
CA ALA A 99 -15.19 -7.45 -3.56
C ALA A 99 -15.83 -8.65 -4.30
N ALA A 100 -15.24 -9.83 -4.22
CA ALA A 100 -15.79 -11.06 -4.78
C ALA A 100 -17.15 -11.41 -4.17
N ALA A 101 -17.33 -11.23 -2.86
CA ALA A 101 -18.58 -11.48 -2.17
C ALA A 101 -19.73 -10.56 -2.66
N ILE A 102 -19.44 -9.29 -2.96
CA ILE A 102 -20.42 -8.39 -3.55
C ILE A 102 -20.78 -8.82 -4.98
N LEU A 103 -19.79 -9.24 -5.77
CA LEU A 103 -20.04 -9.76 -7.13
C LEU A 103 -20.89 -11.03 -7.09
N GLU A 104 -20.66 -11.93 -6.14
CA GLU A 104 -21.47 -13.12 -5.92
C GLU A 104 -22.91 -12.78 -5.51
N GLN A 105 -23.11 -11.73 -4.70
CA GLN A 105 -24.46 -11.24 -4.39
C GLN A 105 -25.17 -10.71 -5.63
N ILE A 106 -24.47 -10.01 -6.52
CA ILE A 106 -25.04 -9.55 -7.80
C ILE A 106 -25.49 -10.74 -8.64
N ASP A 107 -24.64 -11.76 -8.78
CA ASP A 107 -24.92 -12.95 -9.59
C ASP A 107 -26.05 -13.80 -9.00
N SER A 108 -25.97 -14.11 -7.70
CA SER A 108 -26.95 -14.95 -6.99
C SER A 108 -28.37 -14.36 -6.95
N ASN A 109 -28.49 -13.02 -7.00
CA ASN A 109 -29.76 -12.32 -7.13
C ASN A 109 -30.23 -12.19 -8.59
N GLY A 110 -29.52 -12.78 -9.56
CA GLY A 110 -29.87 -12.73 -10.98
C GLY A 110 -29.76 -11.34 -11.58
N ILE A 111 -28.95 -10.45 -10.98
CA ILE A 111 -28.80 -9.07 -11.45
C ILE A 111 -27.84 -9.05 -12.65
N ASN A 112 -28.29 -8.47 -13.77
CA ASN A 112 -27.44 -8.29 -14.93
C ASN A 112 -26.44 -7.15 -14.67
N PRO A 113 -25.12 -7.36 -14.79
CA PRO A 113 -24.12 -6.30 -14.62
C PRO A 113 -24.37 -5.07 -15.52
N LYS A 114 -25.00 -5.24 -16.69
CA LYS A 114 -25.39 -4.15 -17.57
C LYS A 114 -26.56 -3.31 -17.06
N SER A 115 -27.25 -3.76 -16.03
CA SER A 115 -28.31 -2.98 -15.36
C SER A 115 -27.74 -1.79 -14.57
N PHE A 116 -26.50 -1.86 -14.16
CA PHE A 116 -25.78 -0.73 -13.60
C PHE A 116 -25.35 0.24 -14.71
N SER A 117 -25.43 1.55 -14.46
CA SER A 117 -25.04 2.57 -15.43
C SER A 117 -23.58 2.41 -15.87
N GLY A 118 -23.36 2.23 -17.17
CA GLY A 118 -22.03 1.96 -17.73
C GLY A 118 -21.36 0.68 -17.21
N ALA A 119 -22.08 -0.15 -16.46
CA ALA A 119 -21.56 -1.26 -15.67
C ALA A 119 -20.38 -0.84 -14.74
N TYR A 120 -20.36 0.43 -14.32
CA TYR A 120 -19.22 0.95 -13.54
C TYR A 120 -19.05 0.27 -12.21
N PHE A 121 -20.13 0.03 -11.47
CA PHE A 121 -20.07 -0.61 -10.15
C PHE A 121 -19.49 -2.04 -10.22
N PRO A 122 -20.01 -2.98 -11.03
CA PRO A 122 -19.41 -4.30 -11.16
C PRO A 122 -17.97 -4.27 -11.70
N LYS A 123 -17.66 -3.36 -12.64
CA LYS A 123 -16.29 -3.21 -13.16
C LYS A 123 -15.32 -2.74 -12.08
N HIS A 124 -15.76 -1.86 -11.19
CA HIS A 124 -14.93 -1.43 -10.07
C HIS A 124 -14.63 -2.59 -9.12
N LEU A 125 -15.65 -3.39 -8.76
CA LEU A 125 -15.46 -4.57 -7.93
C LEU A 125 -14.52 -5.60 -8.57
N LEU A 126 -14.65 -5.85 -9.89
CA LEU A 126 -13.73 -6.70 -10.63
C LEU A 126 -12.30 -6.14 -10.60
N SER A 127 -12.13 -4.83 -10.75
CA SER A 127 -10.82 -4.19 -10.62
C SER A 127 -10.19 -4.40 -9.26
N ILE A 128 -10.98 -4.33 -8.17
CA ILE A 128 -10.51 -4.61 -6.81
C ILE A 128 -10.13 -6.10 -6.68
N GLN A 129 -10.96 -7.00 -7.18
CA GLN A 129 -10.69 -8.44 -7.18
C GLN A 129 -9.40 -8.80 -7.94
N GLU A 130 -9.02 -8.01 -8.94
CA GLU A 130 -7.76 -8.13 -9.68
C GLU A 130 -6.56 -7.47 -8.97
N GLY A 131 -6.71 -7.03 -7.74
CA GLY A 131 -5.61 -6.44 -6.95
C GLY A 131 -5.34 -4.96 -7.24
N LYS A 132 -6.30 -4.22 -7.77
CA LYS A 132 -6.16 -2.77 -8.02
C LYS A 132 -6.73 -1.97 -6.86
N PHE A 133 -5.91 -1.71 -5.84
CA PHE A 133 -6.32 -1.07 -4.58
C PHE A 133 -6.15 0.45 -4.55
N ASN A 134 -5.60 1.05 -5.61
CA ASN A 134 -5.46 2.50 -5.74
C ASN A 134 -5.87 2.93 -7.15
N PRO A 135 -7.17 2.94 -7.48
CA PRO A 135 -7.62 3.36 -8.79
C PRO A 135 -7.26 4.84 -9.01
N LYS A 136 -6.52 5.11 -10.09
CA LYS A 136 -6.15 6.48 -10.50
C LYS A 136 -7.36 7.36 -10.86
N ASN A 137 -8.54 6.76 -11.02
CA ASN A 137 -9.76 7.44 -11.42
C ASN A 137 -10.65 7.72 -10.22
N LYS A 138 -10.82 9.01 -9.87
CA LYS A 138 -11.69 9.47 -8.78
C LYS A 138 -13.13 8.95 -8.86
N THR A 139 -13.62 8.61 -10.05
CA THR A 139 -14.96 8.05 -10.25
C THR A 139 -15.16 6.72 -9.49
N TYR A 140 -14.08 6.05 -9.12
CA TYR A 140 -14.10 4.78 -8.38
C TYR A 140 -13.82 4.92 -6.88
N HIS A 141 -13.43 6.11 -6.39
CA HIS A 141 -13.10 6.34 -4.99
C HIS A 141 -14.29 6.66 -4.10
N GLU A 142 -15.36 7.16 -4.70
CA GLU A 142 -16.50 7.69 -3.95
C GLU A 142 -17.80 7.27 -4.64
N PHE A 143 -18.20 6.00 -4.48
CA PHE A 143 -19.56 5.62 -4.81
C PHE A 143 -20.48 6.05 -3.67
N ASP A 144 -20.88 7.31 -3.69
CA ASP A 144 -21.96 7.80 -2.83
C ASP A 144 -23.33 7.31 -3.33
N ASP A 145 -23.40 6.92 -4.62
CA ASP A 145 -24.62 6.48 -5.27
C ASP A 145 -24.30 5.44 -6.37
N ILE A 146 -25.06 4.35 -6.39
CA ILE A 146 -25.00 3.31 -7.41
C ILE A 146 -26.09 3.59 -8.45
N LYS A 147 -25.69 4.11 -9.62
CA LYS A 147 -26.62 4.46 -10.68
C LYS A 147 -27.10 3.24 -11.47
N ILE A 148 -28.41 3.14 -11.65
CA ILE A 148 -29.09 2.06 -12.35
C ILE A 148 -29.61 2.58 -13.69
N ASN A 149 -29.51 1.78 -14.76
CA ASN A 149 -30.09 2.11 -16.05
C ASN A 149 -31.61 2.19 -15.97
N LYS A 150 -32.21 3.19 -16.65
CA LYS A 150 -33.66 3.44 -16.58
C LYS A 150 -34.50 2.26 -17.07
N THR A 151 -33.95 1.44 -17.96
CA THR A 151 -34.60 0.29 -18.59
C THR A 151 -34.25 -1.05 -17.93
N ALA A 152 -33.55 -1.05 -16.79
CA ALA A 152 -33.17 -2.27 -16.08
C ALA A 152 -34.39 -3.00 -15.54
N LYS A 153 -34.53 -4.29 -15.87
CA LYS A 153 -35.65 -5.15 -15.43
C LYS A 153 -35.55 -5.56 -13.98
N ASP A 154 -34.35 -5.64 -13.47
CA ASP A 154 -33.93 -6.01 -12.12
C ASP A 154 -33.75 -4.80 -11.17
N ARG A 155 -34.25 -3.64 -11.60
CA ARG A 155 -34.10 -2.36 -10.90
C ARG A 155 -34.54 -2.42 -9.44
N ALA A 156 -35.71 -3.00 -9.17
CA ALA A 156 -36.26 -3.08 -7.81
C ALA A 156 -35.37 -3.94 -6.87
N ILE A 157 -34.77 -5.00 -7.41
CA ILE A 157 -33.84 -5.85 -6.65
C ILE A 157 -32.57 -5.06 -6.33
N ILE A 158 -32.02 -4.34 -7.33
CA ILE A 158 -30.80 -3.53 -7.14
C ILE A 158 -31.08 -2.42 -6.10
N GLU A 159 -32.20 -1.67 -6.23
CA GLU A 159 -32.55 -0.60 -5.30
C GLU A 159 -32.64 -1.08 -3.84
N ALA A 160 -33.15 -2.29 -3.63
CA ALA A 160 -33.21 -2.90 -2.30
C ALA A 160 -31.83 -3.26 -1.73
N LEU A 161 -30.85 -3.59 -2.60
CA LEU A 161 -29.51 -4.02 -2.20
C LEU A 161 -28.49 -2.86 -2.15
N ILE A 162 -28.79 -1.69 -2.72
CA ILE A 162 -27.87 -0.54 -2.73
C ILE A 162 -27.33 -0.18 -1.35
N PRO A 163 -28.14 -0.08 -0.27
CA PRO A 163 -27.62 0.27 1.05
C PRO A 163 -26.58 -0.73 1.56
N ASP A 164 -26.80 -2.02 1.29
CA ASP A 164 -25.88 -3.08 1.68
C ASP A 164 -24.58 -3.03 0.83
N PHE A 165 -24.70 -2.89 -0.47
CA PHE A 165 -23.54 -2.71 -1.36
C PHE A 165 -22.68 -1.52 -0.97
N LEU A 166 -23.27 -0.37 -0.68
CA LEU A 166 -22.54 0.82 -0.26
C LEU A 166 -21.86 0.63 1.10
N SER A 167 -22.53 -0.06 2.04
CA SER A 167 -21.96 -0.39 3.34
C SER A 167 -20.72 -1.29 3.21
N GLN A 168 -20.83 -2.36 2.40
CA GLN A 168 -19.72 -3.28 2.14
C GLN A 168 -18.57 -2.56 1.41
N LEU A 169 -18.87 -1.72 0.42
CA LEU A 169 -17.86 -0.95 -0.30
C LEU A 169 -17.15 0.05 0.61
N ALA A 170 -17.86 0.70 1.53
CA ALA A 170 -17.25 1.59 2.52
C ALA A 170 -16.29 0.84 3.46
N ALA A 171 -16.58 -0.43 3.80
CA ALA A 171 -15.68 -1.27 4.56
C ALA A 171 -14.38 -1.57 3.75
N ILE A 172 -14.51 -1.86 2.46
CA ILE A 172 -13.37 -2.05 1.55
C ILE A 172 -12.48 -0.81 1.51
N TYR A 173 -13.06 0.38 1.39
CA TYR A 173 -12.28 1.63 1.34
C TYR A 173 -11.52 1.92 2.64
N LYS A 174 -12.06 1.55 3.80
CA LYS A 174 -11.32 1.63 5.07
C LYS A 174 -10.09 0.70 5.09
N ILE A 175 -10.15 -0.43 4.40
CA ILE A 175 -8.99 -1.31 4.24
C ILE A 175 -7.97 -0.67 3.28
N PHE A 176 -8.41 -0.02 2.21
CA PHE A 176 -7.52 0.73 1.31
C PHE A 176 -6.71 1.80 2.03
N GLU A 177 -7.31 2.53 2.98
CA GLU A 177 -6.59 3.51 3.79
C GLU A 177 -5.46 2.86 4.59
N LYS A 178 -5.69 1.67 5.16
CA LYS A 178 -4.65 0.90 5.87
C LYS A 178 -3.55 0.42 4.94
N ILE A 179 -3.89 -0.14 3.77
CA ILE A 179 -2.92 -0.58 2.78
C ILE A 179 -2.01 0.59 2.35
N ASN A 180 -2.58 1.76 2.08
CA ASN A 180 -1.83 2.96 1.71
C ASN A 180 -0.93 3.48 2.84
N PHE A 181 -1.31 3.27 4.09
CA PHE A 181 -0.49 3.65 5.25
C PHE A 181 0.74 2.74 5.42
N TYR A 182 0.63 1.45 5.10
CA TYR A 182 1.72 0.48 5.28
C TYR A 182 2.63 0.33 4.03
N LYS A 183 2.29 0.97 2.90
CA LYS A 183 3.14 1.04 1.69
C LYS A 183 4.10 2.21 1.76
#